data_34ea6c49613098b3ae665ecc39c6c202
#
_entry.id   34ea6c49613098b3ae665ecc39c6c202
#
_cell.length_a   1.000
_cell.length_b   1.000
_cell.length_c   1.000
_cell.angle_alpha   90.00
_cell.angle_beta   90.00
_cell.angle_gamma   90.00
#
_symmetry.space_group_name_H-M   'P 1'
#
loop_
_entity.id
_entity.type
_entity.pdbx_description
1 polymer ?
#
loop_
_entity_poly.entity_id
_entity_poly.type
_entity_poly.pdbx_seq_one_letter_code
_entity_poly.pdbx_strand_id
1 'polypeptide(L)'
;MGGHQKMTNKKEWKFTHSVAEEAKWKPGLRKIFDYRDLGVKDGTNGDFVAHVIRRNDTKGFDGVQSWHVHDCQFQMIYVLNGWATFEYDGQGERTIRKGDAVLQVPMIKHREIACSDDFEVLEIVSPANFDTNVVDPPV
;
A
#
# COMPACT_ATOMS: atom_id res chain seq x y z
N MET A 1 -4.32 21.47 6.50
CA MET A 1 -4.15 20.82 7.76
C MET A 1 -4.32 19.31 7.59
N GLY A 2 -3.27 18.58 7.78
CA GLY A 2 -3.42 17.13 7.84
C GLY A 2 -4.19 16.76 9.10
N GLY A 3 -5.48 17.00 9.07
CA GLY A 3 -6.32 16.74 10.22
C GLY A 3 -6.40 15.26 10.53
N HIS A 4 -6.46 14.94 11.78
CA HIS A 4 -6.76 13.58 12.18
C HIS A 4 -8.22 13.31 11.90
N GLN A 5 -8.46 12.33 11.05
CA GLN A 5 -9.81 11.87 10.81
C GLN A 5 -10.29 11.12 12.04
N LYS A 6 -11.46 11.51 12.54
CA LYS A 6 -12.08 10.84 13.67
C LYS A 6 -12.54 9.45 13.23
N MET A 7 -12.21 8.43 14.00
CA MET A 7 -12.66 7.07 13.74
C MET A 7 -14.17 6.98 13.91
N THR A 8 -14.82 6.18 13.08
CA THR A 8 -16.24 5.93 13.18
C THR A 8 -16.55 4.99 14.35
N ASN A 9 -17.83 4.89 14.70
CA ASN A 9 -18.26 3.98 15.76
C ASN A 9 -18.05 2.54 15.30
N LYS A 10 -17.20 1.81 16.00
CA LYS A 10 -16.85 0.42 15.65
C LYS A 10 -18.03 -0.53 15.68
N LYS A 11 -19.09 -0.22 16.46
CA LYS A 11 -20.31 -1.02 16.46
C LYS A 11 -21.05 -0.99 15.12
N GLU A 12 -20.78 0.02 14.30
CA GLU A 12 -21.35 0.14 12.96
C GLU A 12 -20.50 -0.55 11.89
N TRP A 13 -19.36 -1.10 12.27
CA TRP A 13 -18.55 -1.85 11.30
C TRP A 13 -19.28 -3.13 10.90
N LYS A 14 -19.08 -3.52 9.65
CA LYS A 14 -19.76 -4.69 9.07
C LYS A 14 -18.79 -5.87 9.05
N PHE A 15 -19.24 -7.02 9.55
CA PHE A 15 -18.49 -8.25 9.33
C PHE A 15 -18.25 -8.45 7.83
N THR A 16 -17.01 -8.73 7.45
CA THR A 16 -16.62 -8.86 6.05
C THR A 16 -15.77 -10.11 5.88
N HIS A 17 -16.13 -10.92 4.88
CA HIS A 17 -15.35 -12.09 4.50
C HIS A 17 -15.04 -11.98 3.00
N SER A 18 -13.82 -11.58 2.67
CA SER A 18 -13.36 -11.51 1.29
C SER A 18 -12.85 -12.88 0.85
N VAL A 19 -13.62 -13.55 -0.01
CA VAL A 19 -13.32 -14.91 -0.45
C VAL A 19 -12.33 -14.87 -1.61
N ALA A 20 -11.20 -15.56 -1.47
CA ALA A 20 -10.12 -15.50 -2.47
C ALA A 20 -10.57 -15.96 -3.85
N GLU A 21 -11.39 -17.00 -3.93
CA GLU A 21 -11.89 -17.53 -5.21
C GLU A 21 -12.81 -16.55 -5.93
N GLU A 22 -13.40 -15.62 -5.21
CA GLU A 22 -14.29 -14.60 -5.76
C GLU A 22 -13.61 -13.26 -5.97
N ALA A 23 -12.30 -13.22 -5.77
CA ALA A 23 -11.52 -11.99 -5.85
C ALA A 23 -11.65 -11.33 -7.22
N LYS A 24 -11.84 -10.01 -7.21
CA LYS A 24 -11.81 -9.19 -8.42
C LYS A 24 -10.57 -8.33 -8.37
N TRP A 25 -9.67 -8.54 -9.32
CA TRP A 25 -8.45 -7.77 -9.43
C TRP A 25 -8.67 -6.62 -10.41
N LYS A 26 -8.24 -5.44 -10.02
CA LYS A 26 -8.38 -4.23 -10.84
C LYS A 26 -7.01 -3.61 -11.08
N PRO A 27 -6.77 -3.01 -12.27
CA PRO A 27 -5.51 -2.33 -12.51
C PRO A 27 -5.34 -1.16 -11.54
N GLY A 28 -4.09 -0.99 -11.08
CA GLY A 28 -3.72 0.16 -10.27
C GLY A 28 -3.24 1.33 -11.12
N LEU A 29 -2.73 2.37 -10.47
CA LEU A 29 -2.16 3.54 -11.16
C LEU A 29 -0.92 3.17 -11.97
N ARG A 30 -0.12 2.24 -11.45
CA ARG A 30 1.03 1.71 -12.18
C ARG A 30 0.60 0.48 -12.96
N LYS A 31 0.92 0.43 -14.24
CA LYS A 31 0.50 -0.64 -15.17
C LYS A 31 0.93 -2.04 -14.72
N ILE A 32 1.99 -2.14 -13.95
CA ILE A 32 2.56 -3.43 -13.53
C ILE A 32 1.86 -4.05 -12.33
N PHE A 33 0.92 -3.34 -11.70
CA PHE A 33 0.25 -3.82 -10.48
C PHE A 33 -1.25 -3.91 -10.65
N ASP A 34 -1.81 -4.99 -10.11
CA ASP A 34 -3.24 -5.16 -9.91
C ASP A 34 -3.55 -5.13 -8.42
N TYR A 35 -4.73 -4.65 -8.09
CA TYR A 35 -5.22 -4.49 -6.72
C TYR A 35 -6.43 -5.36 -6.47
N ARG A 36 -6.45 -6.03 -5.33
CA ARG A 36 -7.62 -6.72 -4.79
C ARG A 36 -8.05 -6.02 -3.52
N ASP A 37 -9.22 -5.38 -3.54
CA ASP A 37 -9.82 -4.82 -2.34
C ASP A 37 -10.33 -5.95 -1.44
N LEU A 38 -9.98 -5.91 -0.16
CA LEU A 38 -10.40 -6.93 0.80
C LEU A 38 -11.72 -6.60 1.50
N GLY A 39 -12.39 -5.52 1.09
CA GLY A 39 -13.68 -5.12 1.64
C GLY A 39 -13.58 -4.35 2.96
N VAL A 40 -12.39 -4.07 3.42
CA VAL A 40 -12.19 -3.42 4.73
C VAL A 40 -12.65 -1.96 4.72
N LYS A 41 -12.46 -1.26 3.59
CA LYS A 41 -12.92 0.12 3.46
C LYS A 41 -14.43 0.23 3.70
N ASP A 42 -15.21 -0.60 3.01
CA ASP A 42 -16.66 -0.63 3.19
C ASP A 42 -17.03 -1.13 4.59
N GLY A 43 -16.37 -2.20 5.04
CA GLY A 43 -16.63 -2.78 6.35
C GLY A 43 -16.37 -1.86 7.52
N THR A 44 -15.46 -0.91 7.37
CA THR A 44 -15.06 0.02 8.44
C THR A 44 -15.54 1.45 8.20
N ASN A 45 -16.46 1.66 7.26
CA ASN A 45 -16.97 2.99 6.92
C ASN A 45 -15.84 3.99 6.58
N GLY A 46 -14.78 3.50 5.92
CA GLY A 46 -13.66 4.33 5.50
C GLY A 46 -12.59 4.55 6.56
N ASP A 47 -12.69 3.94 7.73
CA ASP A 47 -11.64 4.08 8.75
C ASP A 47 -10.34 3.44 8.30
N PHE A 48 -10.40 2.32 7.58
CA PHE A 48 -9.24 1.63 7.02
C PHE A 48 -9.50 1.20 5.58
N VAL A 49 -8.44 1.02 4.83
CA VAL A 49 -8.45 0.24 3.59
C VAL A 49 -7.42 -0.87 3.75
N ALA A 50 -7.74 -2.04 3.21
CA ALA A 50 -6.79 -3.13 3.11
C ALA A 50 -6.94 -3.75 1.73
N HIS A 51 -5.83 -3.93 1.05
CA HIS A 51 -5.82 -4.55 -0.27
C HIS A 51 -4.54 -5.35 -0.49
N VAL A 52 -4.61 -6.28 -1.41
CA VAL A 52 -3.45 -7.00 -1.89
C VAL A 52 -3.04 -6.39 -3.22
N ILE A 53 -1.77 -6.07 -3.35
CA ILE A 53 -1.17 -5.53 -4.57
C ILE A 53 -0.23 -6.59 -5.10
N ARG A 54 -0.37 -6.94 -6.39
CA ARG A 54 0.51 -7.94 -7.00
C ARG A 54 0.98 -7.50 -8.38
N ARG A 55 2.18 -7.98 -8.74
CA ARG A 55 2.65 -7.88 -10.12
C ARG A 55 1.69 -8.62 -11.03
N ASN A 56 1.38 -8.00 -12.15
CA ASN A 56 0.61 -8.63 -13.21
C ASN A 56 1.54 -9.11 -14.33
N ASP A 57 0.96 -9.55 -15.45
CA ASP A 57 1.71 -10.10 -16.57
C ASP A 57 2.36 -9.04 -17.46
N THR A 58 2.21 -7.77 -17.15
CA THR A 58 2.86 -6.69 -17.90
C THR A 58 4.36 -6.86 -17.80
N LYS A 59 5.02 -7.01 -18.93
CA LYS A 59 6.45 -7.23 -19.00
C LYS A 59 7.23 -5.95 -18.74
N GLY A 60 8.40 -6.11 -18.12
CA GLY A 60 9.29 -5.00 -17.82
C GLY A 60 8.91 -4.31 -16.53
N PHE A 61 9.71 -3.32 -16.19
CA PHE A 61 9.51 -2.48 -15.01
C PHE A 61 9.30 -1.04 -15.49
N ASP A 62 8.35 -0.34 -14.91
CA ASP A 62 7.99 1.01 -15.35
C ASP A 62 8.96 2.09 -14.83
N GLY A 63 10.11 1.68 -14.32
CA GLY A 63 11.15 2.58 -13.85
C GLY A 63 11.08 2.84 -12.36
N VAL A 64 12.06 3.58 -11.89
CA VAL A 64 12.13 3.97 -10.48
C VAL A 64 11.00 4.96 -10.19
N GLN A 65 10.27 4.68 -9.14
CA GLN A 65 9.14 5.51 -8.75
C GLN A 65 9.61 6.89 -8.28
N SER A 66 8.80 7.91 -8.51
CA SER A 66 9.06 9.25 -7.98
C SER A 66 9.02 9.24 -6.45
N TRP A 67 9.87 10.06 -5.84
CA TRP A 67 9.79 10.29 -4.40
C TRP A 67 8.41 10.84 -4.05
N HIS A 68 7.78 10.26 -3.02
CA HIS A 68 6.44 10.67 -2.63
C HIS A 68 6.23 10.44 -1.12
N VAL A 69 5.14 11.01 -0.63
CA VAL A 69 4.68 10.85 0.75
C VAL A 69 3.21 10.47 0.75
N HIS A 70 2.80 9.76 1.79
CA HIS A 70 1.38 9.49 2.03
C HIS A 70 0.92 10.24 3.26
N ASP A 71 -0.11 11.07 3.08
CA ASP A 71 -0.74 11.80 4.19
C ASP A 71 -1.81 10.90 4.80
N CYS A 72 -1.40 10.11 5.77
CA CYS A 72 -2.25 9.14 6.44
C CYS A 72 -1.90 9.09 7.93
N GLN A 73 -2.68 8.34 8.71
CA GLN A 73 -2.40 8.16 10.14
C GLN A 73 -1.67 6.87 10.43
N PHE A 74 -1.82 5.88 9.55
CA PHE A 74 -1.20 4.56 9.69
C PHE A 74 -1.06 3.93 8.33
N GLN A 75 0.09 3.33 8.06
CA GLN A 75 0.30 2.52 6.88
C GLN A 75 1.30 1.42 7.18
N MET A 76 0.93 0.19 6.87
CA MET A 76 1.87 -0.92 6.92
C MET A 76 1.72 -1.80 5.71
N ILE A 77 2.79 -2.47 5.36
CA ILE A 77 2.82 -3.49 4.32
C ILE A 77 3.40 -4.78 4.89
N TYR A 78 2.91 -5.90 4.36
CA TYR A 78 3.40 -7.23 4.69
C TYR A 78 3.59 -8.00 3.39
N VAL A 79 4.81 -8.45 3.11
CA VAL A 79 5.14 -9.11 1.85
C VAL A 79 4.62 -10.54 1.86
N LEU A 80 3.74 -10.84 0.92
CA LEU A 80 3.13 -12.16 0.77
C LEU A 80 3.95 -13.07 -0.15
N ASN A 81 4.62 -12.50 -1.15
CA ASN A 81 5.43 -13.25 -2.11
C ASN A 81 6.46 -12.37 -2.77
N GLY A 82 7.57 -12.97 -3.22
CA GLY A 82 8.61 -12.23 -3.93
C GLY A 82 9.35 -11.21 -3.06
N TRP A 83 9.84 -10.16 -3.72
CA TRP A 83 10.61 -9.12 -3.06
C TRP A 83 10.41 -7.77 -3.76
N ALA A 84 10.68 -6.69 -3.02
CA ALA A 84 10.77 -5.34 -3.57
C ALA A 84 11.85 -4.56 -2.84
N THR A 85 12.49 -3.64 -3.57
CA THR A 85 13.47 -2.71 -2.99
C THR A 85 12.86 -1.33 -2.97
N PHE A 86 12.79 -0.75 -1.78
CA PHE A 86 12.36 0.62 -1.55
C PHE A 86 13.50 1.45 -1.01
N GLU A 87 13.42 2.73 -1.22
CA GLU A 87 14.31 3.69 -0.59
C GLU A 87 13.48 4.59 0.32
N TYR A 88 13.87 4.66 1.60
CA TYR A 88 13.18 5.45 2.61
C TYR A 88 14.11 6.53 3.16
N ASP A 89 13.58 7.73 3.29
CA ASP A 89 14.34 8.85 3.85
C ASP A 89 14.91 8.48 5.22
N GLY A 90 16.21 8.65 5.39
CA GLY A 90 16.92 8.33 6.62
C GLY A 90 17.24 6.85 6.83
N GLN A 91 16.71 5.95 5.98
CA GLN A 91 16.91 4.50 6.12
C GLN A 91 17.69 3.89 4.97
N GLY A 92 17.85 4.63 3.85
CA GLY A 92 18.51 4.12 2.65
C GLY A 92 17.63 3.09 1.93
N GLU A 93 18.30 2.28 1.09
CA GLU A 93 17.61 1.23 0.34
C GLU A 93 17.37 0.01 1.22
N ARG A 94 16.17 -0.51 1.13
CA ARG A 94 15.73 -1.71 1.84
C ARG A 94 15.10 -2.68 0.88
N THR A 95 15.59 -3.90 0.83
CA THR A 95 14.94 -4.98 0.09
C THR A 95 14.10 -5.78 1.07
N ILE A 96 12.79 -5.75 0.84
CA ILE A 96 11.83 -6.49 1.66
C ILE A 96 11.41 -7.76 0.93
N ARG A 97 11.30 -8.84 1.67
CA ARG A 97 11.05 -10.19 1.14
C ARG A 97 9.86 -10.84 1.81
N LYS A 98 9.39 -11.92 1.24
CA LYS A 98 8.27 -12.70 1.79
C LYS A 98 8.40 -12.86 3.31
N GLY A 99 7.35 -12.47 4.02
CA GLY A 99 7.30 -12.51 5.47
C GLY A 99 7.77 -11.24 6.17
N ASP A 100 8.36 -10.30 5.43
CA ASP A 100 8.78 -9.02 6.00
C ASP A 100 7.60 -8.07 6.13
N ALA A 101 7.65 -7.24 7.15
CA ALA A 101 6.67 -6.19 7.36
C ALA A 101 7.37 -4.84 7.51
N VAL A 102 6.73 -3.78 7.04
CA VAL A 102 7.23 -2.41 7.19
C VAL A 102 6.11 -1.53 7.71
N LEU A 103 6.38 -0.82 8.79
CA LEU A 103 5.56 0.31 9.18
C LEU A 103 6.07 1.53 8.41
N GLN A 104 5.27 2.00 7.45
CA GLN A 104 5.60 3.21 6.71
C GLN A 104 5.02 4.39 7.47
N VAL A 105 5.87 5.05 8.28
CA VAL A 105 5.37 6.16 9.10
C VAL A 105 4.78 7.25 8.21
N PRO A 106 3.70 7.92 8.64
CA PRO A 106 3.07 8.97 7.85
C PRO A 106 4.08 10.02 7.42
N MET A 107 3.96 10.46 6.16
CA MET A 107 4.79 11.51 5.56
C MET A 107 6.26 11.14 5.33
N ILE A 108 6.68 9.92 5.57
CA ILE A 108 8.05 9.53 5.22
C ILE A 108 8.23 9.57 3.70
N LYS A 109 9.25 10.26 3.24
CA LYS A 109 9.60 10.26 1.81
C LYS A 109 10.13 8.89 1.42
N HIS A 110 9.61 8.33 0.35
CA HIS A 110 10.05 7.03 -0.13
C HIS A 110 9.73 6.84 -1.60
N ARG A 111 10.34 5.80 -2.16
CA ARG A 111 10.08 5.37 -3.53
C ARG A 111 10.42 3.90 -3.70
N GLU A 112 9.76 3.25 -4.66
CA GLU A 112 10.10 1.89 -5.06
C GLU A 112 11.14 1.94 -6.17
N ILE A 113 12.19 1.12 -6.04
CA ILE A 113 13.29 1.04 -7.01
C ILE A 113 13.11 -0.16 -7.93
N ALA A 114 12.72 -1.30 -7.39
CA ALA A 114 12.57 -2.54 -8.15
C ALA A 114 11.69 -3.53 -7.41
N CYS A 115 11.16 -4.50 -8.13
CA CYS A 115 10.47 -5.63 -7.51
C CYS A 115 10.58 -6.87 -8.39
N SER A 116 10.37 -8.04 -7.78
CA SER A 116 10.34 -9.30 -8.51
C SER A 116 9.04 -9.44 -9.31
N ASP A 117 9.07 -10.33 -10.32
CA ASP A 117 7.90 -10.56 -11.16
C ASP A 117 6.72 -11.16 -10.39
N ASP A 118 6.99 -11.84 -9.29
CA ASP A 118 6.00 -12.46 -8.43
C ASP A 118 5.70 -11.68 -7.15
N PHE A 119 6.09 -10.41 -7.10
CA PHE A 119 5.88 -9.58 -5.91
C PHE A 119 4.40 -9.46 -5.58
N GLU A 120 4.08 -9.70 -4.33
CA GLU A 120 2.73 -9.58 -3.80
C GLU A 120 2.81 -9.09 -2.37
N VAL A 121 2.00 -8.10 -2.04
CA VAL A 121 2.06 -7.42 -0.75
C VAL A 121 0.67 -7.09 -0.24
N LEU A 122 0.44 -7.27 1.05
CA LEU A 122 -0.73 -6.74 1.75
C LEU A 122 -0.42 -5.34 2.22
N GLU A 123 -1.31 -4.39 1.93
CA GLU A 123 -1.20 -3.02 2.41
C GLU A 123 -2.42 -2.65 3.23
N ILE A 124 -2.19 -2.04 4.39
CA ILE A 124 -3.26 -1.55 5.27
C ILE A 124 -2.99 -0.07 5.56
N VAL A 125 -3.98 0.78 5.31
CA VAL A 125 -3.86 2.23 5.50
C VAL A 125 -5.08 2.76 6.26
N SER A 126 -4.86 3.74 7.12
CA SER A 126 -5.92 4.51 7.81
C SER A 126 -5.59 6.00 7.71
N PRO A 127 -6.55 6.85 7.35
CA PRO A 127 -7.90 6.51 6.84
C PRO A 127 -7.83 5.93 5.44
N ALA A 128 -8.94 5.35 4.97
CA ALA A 128 -9.02 4.77 3.63
C ALA A 128 -8.79 5.82 2.54
N ASN A 129 -9.31 7.02 2.73
CA ASN A 129 -9.06 8.15 1.85
C ASN A 129 -7.85 8.93 2.36
N PHE A 130 -6.73 8.75 1.70
CA PHE A 130 -5.49 9.47 2.02
C PHE A 130 -4.88 10.01 0.74
N ASP A 131 -4.13 11.10 0.86
CA ASP A 131 -3.46 11.70 -0.29
C ASP A 131 -2.05 11.16 -0.46
N THR A 132 -1.65 11.01 -1.70
CA THR A 132 -0.28 10.68 -2.08
C THR A 132 0.27 11.87 -2.87
N ASN A 133 1.37 12.44 -2.40
CA ASN A 133 1.96 13.62 -3.02
C ASN A 133 3.39 13.35 -3.45
N VAL A 134 3.69 13.66 -4.71
CA VAL A 134 5.06 13.64 -5.22
C VAL A 134 5.83 14.78 -4.57
N VAL A 135 7.04 14.50 -4.13
CA VAL A 135 7.90 15.47 -3.43
C VAL A 135 9.30 15.43 -4.01
N ASP A 136 10.10 16.44 -3.66
CA ASP A 136 11.52 16.44 -3.99
C ASP A 136 12.25 15.34 -3.21
N PRO A 137 13.38 14.83 -3.75
CA PRO A 137 14.19 13.86 -3.01
C PRO A 137 14.60 14.39 -1.64
N PRO A 138 14.88 13.50 -0.68
CA PRO A 138 15.45 13.93 0.62
C PRO A 138 16.75 14.70 0.42
N VAL A 139 16.99 15.63 1.30
CA VAL A 139 18.19 16.48 1.27
C VAL A 139 19.39 15.75 1.86
#